data_d4ee6d19ff8bb3a81b11434694f9f549
#
_entry.id   d4ee6d19ff8bb3a81b11434694f9f549
#
_cell.length_a   1.000
_cell.length_b   1.000
_cell.length_c   1.000
_cell.angle_alpha   90.00
_cell.angle_beta   90.00
_cell.angle_gamma   90.00
#
_symmetry.space_group_name_H-M   'P 1'
#
loop_
_entity.id
_entity.type
_entity.pdbx_description
1 polymer ?
#
loop_
_entity_poly.entity_id
_entity_poly.type
_entity_poly.pdbx_seq_one_letter_code
_entity_poly.pdbx_strand_id
1 'polypeptide(L)'
;NDILKLIEDYPLKLDIEYNINMKAMHDIKKPLVELNEMIGMRKLKDSIIDQVIFFSQDLHKDNDFMHTVIYGPPGTGKTEIAKIMGKIFSSIGVLKNNKFRKVTRADLIAGYLGQTAIKTRDVISDCLGGVLFIDEAYALGNREKRDSFAKECIDTLCEGLSDHKDKLMVIIAGYEDDLNKCFFSYNQGLNSRFPWRFHTDDYKAAELNLIFQKKV
;
A
#
# COMPACT_ATOMS: atom_id res chain seq x y z
N ASN A 1 12.73 8.46 13.03
CA ASN A 1 13.41 9.73 13.33
C ASN A 1 14.83 9.78 12.74
N ASP A 2 15.54 8.66 12.63
CA ASP A 2 16.94 8.64 12.20
C ASP A 2 17.13 9.08 10.75
N ILE A 3 16.22 8.69 9.83
CA ILE A 3 16.28 9.16 8.43
C ILE A 3 16.05 10.67 8.34
N LEU A 4 15.10 11.23 9.10
CA LEU A 4 14.86 12.68 9.11
C LEU A 4 16.06 13.44 9.62
N LYS A 5 16.72 12.92 10.67
CA LYS A 5 17.95 13.47 11.21
C LYS A 5 19.09 13.41 10.18
N LEU A 6 19.24 12.26 9.50
CA LEU A 6 20.25 12.10 8.44
C LEU A 6 20.04 13.13 7.32
N ILE A 7 18.80 13.36 6.89
CA ILE A 7 18.48 14.37 5.87
C ILE A 7 18.83 15.79 6.35
N GLU A 8 18.68 16.08 7.64
CA GLU A 8 19.04 17.38 8.23
C GLU A 8 20.54 17.57 8.38
N ASP A 9 21.26 16.53 8.80
CA ASP A 9 22.72 16.56 8.98
C ASP A 9 23.48 16.60 7.64
N TYR A 10 22.89 16.10 6.56
CA TYR A 10 23.50 16.01 5.23
C TYR A 10 22.65 16.77 4.17
N PRO A 11 22.80 18.09 4.06
CA PRO A 11 22.10 18.88 3.04
C PRO A 11 22.54 18.47 1.63
N LEU A 12 21.59 18.42 0.70
CA LEU A 12 21.86 18.10 -0.70
C LEU A 12 22.82 19.12 -1.32
N LYS A 13 23.99 18.69 -1.75
CA LYS A 13 24.99 19.46 -2.48
C LYS A 13 25.17 18.86 -3.87
N LEU A 14 25.14 19.70 -4.91
CA LEU A 14 25.21 19.24 -6.30
C LEU A 14 26.64 18.84 -6.73
N ASP A 15 27.65 19.25 -5.99
CA ASP A 15 29.07 19.04 -6.22
C ASP A 15 29.65 17.83 -5.44
N ILE A 16 28.82 17.14 -4.67
CA ILE A 16 29.21 15.97 -3.88
C ILE A 16 28.54 14.72 -4.43
N GLU A 17 29.35 13.71 -4.70
CA GLU A 17 28.86 12.37 -5.01
C GLU A 17 28.58 11.60 -3.71
N TYR A 18 27.35 11.14 -3.56
CA TYR A 18 26.92 10.38 -2.38
C TYR A 18 26.77 8.90 -2.73
N ASN A 19 27.07 8.02 -1.80
CA ASN A 19 26.87 6.58 -1.96
C ASN A 19 25.39 6.14 -1.99
N ILE A 20 24.45 7.08 -1.76
CA ILE A 20 23.03 6.87 -1.79
C ILE A 20 22.36 7.96 -2.61
N ASN A 21 21.15 7.73 -3.08
CA ASN A 21 20.38 8.75 -3.80
C ASN A 21 19.91 9.85 -2.83
N MET A 22 20.77 10.83 -2.52
CA MET A 22 20.47 11.93 -1.61
C MET A 22 19.27 12.77 -2.07
N LYS A 23 19.06 12.92 -3.37
CA LYS A 23 17.88 13.64 -3.89
C LYS A 23 16.59 12.93 -3.48
N ALA A 24 16.50 11.61 -3.72
CA ALA A 24 15.37 10.82 -3.29
C ALA A 24 15.14 10.89 -1.77
N MET A 25 16.24 10.86 -0.98
CA MET A 25 16.16 11.02 0.49
C MET A 25 15.61 12.39 0.90
N HIS A 26 15.96 13.47 0.22
CA HIS A 26 15.37 14.79 0.49
C HIS A 26 13.92 14.89 0.03
N ASP A 27 13.57 14.26 -1.09
CA ASP A 27 12.21 14.27 -1.65
C ASP A 27 11.21 13.52 -0.73
N ILE A 28 11.67 12.49 0.02
CA ILE A 28 10.82 11.78 0.99
C ILE A 28 10.64 12.53 2.33
N LYS A 29 11.37 13.63 2.58
CA LYS A 29 11.29 14.35 3.88
C LYS A 29 9.86 14.69 4.25
N LYS A 30 9.12 15.30 3.32
CA LYS A 30 7.73 15.72 3.57
C LYS A 30 6.81 14.54 3.90
N PRO A 31 6.69 13.49 3.09
CA PRO A 31 5.83 12.34 3.43
C PRO A 31 6.32 11.57 4.67
N LEU A 32 7.61 11.57 4.99
CA LEU A 32 8.10 10.99 6.25
C LEU A 32 7.66 11.80 7.48
N VAL A 33 7.65 13.12 7.37
CA VAL A 33 7.09 13.99 8.43
C VAL A 33 5.60 13.71 8.60
N GLU A 34 4.83 13.64 7.48
CA GLU A 34 3.40 13.28 7.52
C GLU A 34 3.18 11.93 8.23
N LEU A 35 4.01 10.91 7.92
CA LEU A 35 3.95 9.61 8.56
C LEU A 35 4.27 9.69 10.07
N ASN A 36 5.32 10.45 10.42
CA ASN A 36 5.74 10.60 11.82
C ASN A 36 4.69 11.32 12.67
N GLU A 37 3.99 12.31 12.08
CA GLU A 37 2.93 13.08 12.74
C GLU A 37 1.61 12.32 12.93
N MET A 38 1.43 11.17 12.28
CA MET A 38 0.29 10.30 12.57
C MET A 38 0.37 9.83 14.02
N ILE A 39 -0.76 9.86 14.72
CA ILE A 39 -0.81 9.47 16.12
C ILE A 39 -0.80 7.94 16.24
N GLY A 40 0.00 7.39 17.16
CA GLY A 40 0.10 5.95 17.40
C GLY A 40 0.84 5.17 16.30
N MET A 41 0.50 3.90 16.14
CA MET A 41 0.93 2.98 15.09
C MET A 41 2.47 2.85 14.93
N ARG A 42 3.18 2.83 16.05
CA ARG A 42 4.67 2.84 16.02
C ARG A 42 5.24 1.66 15.24
N LYS A 43 4.78 0.44 15.52
CA LYS A 43 5.28 -0.77 14.84
C LYS A 43 5.02 -0.74 13.34
N LEU A 44 3.85 -0.26 12.94
CA LEU A 44 3.50 -0.13 11.53
C LEU A 44 4.40 0.89 10.83
N LYS A 45 4.68 2.03 11.47
CA LYS A 45 5.59 3.05 10.93
C LYS A 45 7.00 2.49 10.74
N ASP A 46 7.51 1.76 11.73
CA ASP A 46 8.83 1.13 11.65
C ASP A 46 8.87 0.12 10.48
N SER A 47 7.85 -0.73 10.33
CA SER A 47 7.74 -1.68 9.22
C SER A 47 7.64 -1.02 7.83
N ILE A 48 6.96 0.13 7.73
CA ILE A 48 6.94 0.93 6.50
C ILE A 48 8.34 1.45 6.17
N ILE A 49 9.07 1.93 7.17
CA ILE A 49 10.45 2.41 6.99
C ILE A 49 11.36 1.28 6.51
N ASP A 50 11.24 0.08 7.07
CA ASP A 50 12.01 -1.09 6.62
C ASP A 50 11.73 -1.40 5.14
N GLN A 51 10.46 -1.36 4.71
CA GLN A 51 10.08 -1.53 3.32
C GLN A 51 10.67 -0.44 2.42
N VAL A 52 10.62 0.82 2.85
CA VAL A 52 11.19 1.96 2.12
C VAL A 52 12.71 1.80 1.95
N ILE A 53 13.41 1.42 3.02
CA ILE A 53 14.87 1.19 2.99
C ILE A 53 15.19 0.06 1.99
N PHE A 54 14.45 -1.06 2.06
CA PHE A 54 14.65 -2.20 1.16
C PHE A 54 14.57 -1.80 -0.33
N PHE A 55 13.55 -1.03 -0.69
CA PHE A 55 13.37 -0.58 -2.09
C PHE A 55 14.30 0.59 -2.47
N SER A 56 14.66 1.45 -1.53
CA SER A 56 15.55 2.61 -1.80
C SER A 56 17.02 2.23 -2.00
N GLN A 57 17.44 1.10 -1.44
CA GLN A 57 18.80 0.57 -1.57
C GLN A 57 18.99 -0.40 -2.74
N ASP A 58 17.97 -0.54 -3.58
CA ASP A 58 17.97 -1.46 -4.72
C ASP A 58 18.27 -2.92 -4.32
N LEU A 59 17.86 -3.30 -3.09
CA LEU A 59 18.03 -4.65 -2.56
C LEU A 59 17.01 -5.64 -3.12
N HIS A 60 15.98 -5.13 -3.77
CA HIS A 60 14.93 -5.94 -4.39
C HIS A 60 15.44 -6.63 -5.66
N LYS A 61 14.92 -7.83 -5.90
CA LYS A 61 15.19 -8.61 -7.10
C LYS A 61 14.00 -8.52 -8.05
N ASP A 62 14.20 -8.94 -9.30
CA ASP A 62 13.14 -8.94 -10.32
C ASP A 62 11.85 -9.67 -9.92
N ASN A 63 11.89 -10.52 -8.90
CA ASN A 63 10.72 -11.25 -8.39
C ASN A 63 10.11 -10.70 -7.11
N ASP A 64 10.62 -9.61 -6.56
CA ASP A 64 10.09 -9.04 -5.33
C ASP A 64 8.88 -8.13 -5.61
N PHE A 65 7.83 -8.31 -4.84
CA PHE A 65 6.60 -7.53 -4.93
C PHE A 65 6.60 -6.42 -3.88
N MET A 66 6.17 -5.22 -4.27
CA MET A 66 5.95 -4.11 -3.35
C MET A 66 4.54 -4.10 -2.74
N HIS A 67 3.67 -5.04 -3.17
CA HIS A 67 2.28 -5.06 -2.73
C HIS A 67 2.16 -5.32 -1.24
N THR A 68 1.22 -4.63 -0.62
CA THR A 68 1.13 -4.52 0.84
C THR A 68 -0.27 -4.82 1.34
N VAL A 69 -0.37 -5.47 2.48
CA VAL A 69 -1.61 -5.66 3.24
C VAL A 69 -1.56 -4.81 4.50
N ILE A 70 -2.63 -4.07 4.79
CA ILE A 70 -2.79 -3.34 6.03
C ILE A 70 -3.99 -3.92 6.80
N TYR A 71 -3.71 -4.71 7.82
CA TYR A 71 -4.70 -5.28 8.69
C TYR A 71 -5.14 -4.31 9.78
N GLY A 72 -6.41 -4.34 10.14
CA GLY A 72 -6.91 -3.67 11.32
C GLY A 72 -8.35 -3.15 11.18
N PRO A 73 -8.93 -2.67 12.30
CA PRO A 73 -10.30 -2.22 12.37
C PRO A 73 -10.54 -0.95 11.54
N PRO A 74 -11.80 -0.62 11.21
CA PRO A 74 -12.15 0.62 10.52
C PRO A 74 -11.80 1.83 11.38
N GLY A 75 -11.52 2.96 10.73
CA GLY A 75 -11.20 4.21 11.44
C GLY A 75 -9.78 4.33 11.97
N THR A 76 -8.91 3.33 11.79
CA THR A 76 -7.50 3.38 12.24
C THR A 76 -6.55 4.13 11.30
N GLY A 77 -7.04 4.77 10.23
CA GLY A 77 -6.21 5.58 9.34
C GLY A 77 -5.54 4.81 8.20
N LYS A 78 -5.94 3.56 7.91
CA LYS A 78 -5.36 2.73 6.83
C LYS A 78 -5.28 3.43 5.48
N THR A 79 -6.33 4.17 5.10
CA THR A 79 -6.35 4.94 3.84
C THR A 79 -5.29 6.04 3.82
N GLU A 80 -5.10 6.75 4.93
CA GLU A 80 -4.10 7.83 5.02
C GLU A 80 -2.68 7.27 4.97
N ILE A 81 -2.45 6.15 5.66
CA ILE A 81 -1.17 5.43 5.58
C ILE A 81 -0.88 5.02 4.14
N ALA A 82 -1.84 4.42 3.44
CA ALA A 82 -1.67 3.99 2.05
C ALA A 82 -1.34 5.16 1.11
N LYS A 83 -1.96 6.34 1.33
CA LYS A 83 -1.61 7.56 0.58
C LYS A 83 -0.18 8.02 0.85
N ILE A 84 0.23 8.02 2.12
CA ILE A 84 1.59 8.43 2.51
C ILE A 84 2.62 7.45 1.91
N MET A 85 2.36 6.15 1.98
CA MET A 85 3.20 5.15 1.32
C MET A 85 3.35 5.43 -0.17
N GLY A 86 2.26 5.71 -0.88
CA GLY A 86 2.30 6.07 -2.31
C GLY A 86 3.18 7.28 -2.59
N LYS A 87 3.09 8.33 -1.75
CA LYS A 87 3.96 9.51 -1.85
C LYS A 87 5.44 9.16 -1.64
N ILE A 88 5.75 8.35 -0.63
CA ILE A 88 7.13 7.93 -0.35
C ILE A 88 7.69 7.13 -1.54
N PHE A 89 6.97 6.08 -1.99
CA PHE A 89 7.41 5.23 -3.09
C PHE A 89 7.55 5.97 -4.43
N SER A 90 6.73 7.00 -4.65
CA SER A 90 6.90 7.91 -5.79
C SER A 90 8.13 8.79 -5.64
N SER A 91 8.40 9.32 -4.44
CA SER A 91 9.54 10.20 -4.17
C SER A 91 10.89 9.48 -4.28
N ILE A 92 10.97 8.21 -3.88
CA ILE A 92 12.19 7.41 -4.08
C ILE A 92 12.36 6.88 -5.51
N GLY A 93 11.39 7.14 -6.40
CA GLY A 93 11.46 6.77 -7.80
C GLY A 93 11.03 5.33 -8.12
N VAL A 94 10.56 4.55 -7.15
CA VAL A 94 10.03 3.19 -7.35
C VAL A 94 8.71 3.26 -8.12
N LEU A 95 7.85 4.24 -7.80
CA LEU A 95 6.65 4.53 -8.58
C LEU A 95 6.89 5.78 -9.46
N LYS A 96 6.35 5.74 -10.68
CA LYS A 96 6.55 6.83 -11.67
C LYS A 96 5.77 8.11 -11.35
N ASN A 97 4.67 7.98 -10.60
CA ASN A 97 3.79 9.11 -10.29
C ASN A 97 3.13 8.91 -8.91
N ASN A 98 2.46 9.97 -8.47
CA ASN A 98 1.79 10.06 -7.17
C ASN A 98 0.29 9.70 -7.25
N LYS A 99 -0.12 8.99 -8.31
CA LYS A 99 -1.51 8.59 -8.51
C LYS A 99 -1.93 7.63 -7.39
N PHE A 100 -3.03 7.97 -6.73
CA PHE A 100 -3.64 7.13 -5.71
C PHE A 100 -5.12 6.94 -6.05
N ARG A 101 -5.53 5.71 -6.26
CA ARG A 101 -6.94 5.40 -6.53
C ARG A 101 -7.46 4.43 -5.47
N LYS A 102 -8.42 4.91 -4.68
CA LYS A 102 -9.18 4.07 -3.76
C LYS A 102 -10.33 3.42 -4.52
N VAL A 103 -10.48 2.11 -4.36
CA VAL A 103 -11.56 1.32 -4.95
C VAL A 103 -12.20 0.39 -3.93
N THR A 104 -13.42 0.01 -4.24
CA THR A 104 -14.23 -0.95 -3.51
C THR A 104 -14.68 -2.08 -4.44
N ARG A 105 -15.44 -3.07 -3.93
CA ARG A 105 -16.03 -4.13 -4.75
C ARG A 105 -16.79 -3.59 -5.95
N ALA A 106 -17.58 -2.53 -5.78
CA ALA A 106 -18.41 -1.96 -6.84
C ALA A 106 -17.59 -1.39 -8.02
N ASP A 107 -16.35 -0.96 -7.76
CA ASP A 107 -15.47 -0.45 -8.79
C ASP A 107 -14.82 -1.55 -9.63
N LEU A 108 -14.66 -2.74 -9.08
CA LEU A 108 -13.94 -3.87 -9.69
C LEU A 108 -14.88 -4.91 -10.32
N ILE A 109 -15.99 -5.21 -9.69
CA ILE A 109 -16.94 -6.24 -10.14
C ILE A 109 -18.03 -5.61 -11.00
N ALA A 110 -18.34 -6.24 -12.12
CA ALA A 110 -19.42 -5.84 -13.02
C ALA A 110 -20.74 -6.56 -12.68
N GLY A 111 -21.84 -6.06 -13.25
CA GLY A 111 -23.16 -6.64 -13.06
C GLY A 111 -23.50 -7.77 -14.04
N TYR A 112 -22.66 -8.01 -15.07
CA TYR A 112 -22.93 -8.99 -16.12
C TYR A 112 -21.73 -9.93 -16.29
N LEU A 113 -22.01 -11.19 -16.69
CA LEU A 113 -21.00 -12.21 -16.95
C LEU A 113 -20.00 -11.74 -18.03
N GLY A 114 -18.72 -12.05 -17.83
CA GLY A 114 -17.63 -11.72 -18.75
C GLY A 114 -17.16 -10.27 -18.75
N GLN A 115 -17.79 -9.39 -17.96
CA GLN A 115 -17.39 -7.98 -17.88
C GLN A 115 -16.51 -7.65 -16.68
N THR A 116 -16.44 -8.52 -15.69
CA THR A 116 -15.68 -8.27 -14.46
C THR A 116 -14.17 -8.24 -14.75
N ALA A 117 -13.64 -9.16 -15.54
CA ALA A 117 -12.24 -9.18 -15.91
C ALA A 117 -11.83 -7.90 -16.66
N ILE A 118 -12.67 -7.45 -17.61
CA ILE A 118 -12.40 -6.22 -18.38
C ILE A 118 -12.36 -5.03 -17.42
N LYS A 119 -13.41 -4.87 -16.60
CA LYS A 119 -13.50 -3.77 -15.63
C LYS A 119 -12.34 -3.75 -14.65
N THR A 120 -11.93 -4.92 -14.16
CA THR A 120 -10.80 -5.06 -13.24
C THR A 120 -9.48 -4.68 -13.92
N ARG A 121 -9.24 -5.11 -15.17
CA ARG A 121 -8.06 -4.73 -15.94
C ARG A 121 -8.02 -3.22 -16.22
N ASP A 122 -9.14 -2.61 -16.54
CA ASP A 122 -9.23 -1.17 -16.77
C ASP A 122 -8.83 -0.39 -15.50
N VAL A 123 -9.32 -0.81 -14.34
CA VAL A 123 -8.95 -0.20 -13.05
C VAL A 123 -7.46 -0.35 -12.76
N ILE A 124 -6.88 -1.52 -13.02
CA ILE A 124 -5.44 -1.78 -12.87
C ILE A 124 -4.64 -0.86 -13.81
N SER A 125 -5.01 -0.84 -15.08
CA SER A 125 -4.35 -0.03 -16.13
C SER A 125 -4.36 1.46 -15.79
N ASP A 126 -5.46 1.96 -15.29
CA ASP A 126 -5.62 3.33 -14.82
C ASP A 126 -4.70 3.70 -13.65
N CYS A 127 -4.27 2.72 -12.87
CA CYS A 127 -3.43 2.93 -11.69
C CYS A 127 -1.94 2.73 -11.97
N LEU A 128 -1.54 2.36 -13.19
CA LEU A 128 -0.15 2.12 -13.53
C LEU A 128 0.74 3.35 -13.22
N GLY A 129 1.86 3.09 -12.64
CA GLY A 129 2.82 4.08 -12.16
C GLY A 129 2.54 4.62 -10.75
N GLY A 130 1.42 4.23 -10.12
CA GLY A 130 0.99 4.71 -8.82
C GLY A 130 0.47 3.60 -7.91
N VAL A 131 -0.50 3.94 -7.07
CA VAL A 131 -1.09 3.05 -6.04
C VAL A 131 -2.55 2.76 -6.33
N LEU A 132 -2.89 1.47 -6.36
CA LEU A 132 -4.27 0.98 -6.27
C LEU A 132 -4.54 0.55 -4.82
N PHE A 133 -5.44 1.24 -4.15
CA PHE A 133 -5.85 0.92 -2.79
C PHE A 133 -7.24 0.27 -2.78
N ILE A 134 -7.29 -0.98 -2.32
CA ILE A 134 -8.54 -1.74 -2.22
C ILE A 134 -8.95 -1.79 -0.75
N ASP A 135 -9.94 -0.98 -0.40
CA ASP A 135 -10.48 -0.96 0.96
C ASP A 135 -11.47 -2.10 1.16
N GLU A 136 -11.43 -2.71 2.35
CA GLU A 136 -12.26 -3.86 2.69
C GLU A 136 -12.21 -4.98 1.63
N ALA A 137 -10.98 -5.33 1.19
CA ALA A 137 -10.77 -6.27 0.09
C ALA A 137 -11.41 -7.66 0.31
N TYR A 138 -11.72 -8.02 1.55
CA TYR A 138 -12.51 -9.22 1.86
C TYR A 138 -13.92 -9.19 1.24
N ALA A 139 -14.47 -8.01 0.98
CA ALA A 139 -15.75 -7.87 0.31
C ALA A 139 -15.73 -8.29 -1.17
N LEU A 140 -14.55 -8.42 -1.78
CA LEU A 140 -14.41 -8.94 -3.15
C LEU A 140 -14.86 -10.39 -3.26
N GLY A 141 -14.70 -11.19 -2.19
CA GLY A 141 -15.08 -12.58 -2.16
C GLY A 141 -16.11 -12.90 -1.07
N ASN A 142 -16.38 -14.17 -0.88
CA ASN A 142 -17.22 -14.69 0.19
C ASN A 142 -16.63 -16.00 0.74
N ARG A 143 -17.05 -16.40 1.95
CA ARG A 143 -16.55 -17.63 2.60
C ARG A 143 -16.92 -18.90 1.85
N GLU A 144 -18.03 -18.88 1.13
CA GLU A 144 -18.55 -20.05 0.40
C GLU A 144 -17.87 -20.25 -0.96
N LYS A 145 -17.15 -19.23 -1.46
CA LYS A 145 -16.45 -19.22 -2.77
C LYS A 145 -17.34 -19.58 -3.96
N ARG A 146 -18.64 -19.30 -3.86
CA ARG A 146 -19.63 -19.59 -4.91
C ARG A 146 -19.87 -18.43 -5.86
N ASP A 147 -19.28 -17.26 -5.58
CA ASP A 147 -19.41 -16.07 -6.40
C ASP A 147 -18.42 -16.12 -7.57
N SER A 148 -18.91 -16.42 -8.76
CA SER A 148 -18.11 -16.49 -9.99
C SER A 148 -17.53 -15.13 -10.40
N PHE A 149 -18.23 -14.04 -10.13
CA PHE A 149 -17.74 -12.68 -10.39
C PHE A 149 -16.58 -12.33 -9.46
N ALA A 150 -16.68 -12.72 -8.18
CA ALA A 150 -15.61 -12.58 -7.22
C ALA A 150 -14.35 -13.34 -7.67
N LYS A 151 -14.52 -14.58 -8.12
CA LYS A 151 -13.42 -15.40 -8.62
C LYS A 151 -12.76 -14.76 -9.82
N GLU A 152 -13.54 -14.34 -10.83
CA GLU A 152 -13.06 -13.67 -12.04
C GLU A 152 -12.25 -12.39 -11.68
N CYS A 153 -12.78 -11.58 -10.76
CA CYS A 153 -12.08 -10.38 -10.27
C CYS A 153 -10.74 -10.71 -9.60
N ILE A 154 -10.74 -11.66 -8.66
CA ILE A 154 -9.57 -12.02 -7.87
C ILE A 154 -8.48 -12.66 -8.73
N ASP A 155 -8.87 -13.54 -9.68
CA ASP A 155 -7.92 -14.15 -10.62
C ASP A 155 -7.31 -13.09 -11.55
N THR A 156 -8.11 -12.15 -12.05
CA THR A 156 -7.63 -11.02 -12.87
C THR A 156 -6.70 -10.09 -12.08
N LEU A 157 -7.01 -9.81 -10.81
CA LEU A 157 -6.11 -9.07 -9.93
C LEU A 157 -4.80 -9.81 -9.76
N CYS A 158 -4.83 -11.12 -9.49
CA CYS A 158 -3.64 -11.94 -9.29
C CYS A 158 -2.71 -11.93 -10.52
N GLU A 159 -3.28 -11.97 -11.74
CA GLU A 159 -2.56 -11.81 -13.01
C GLU A 159 -1.92 -10.42 -13.09
N GLY A 160 -2.72 -9.36 -12.93
CA GLY A 160 -2.26 -7.97 -13.03
C GLY A 160 -1.20 -7.58 -12.00
N LEU A 161 -1.24 -8.16 -10.78
CA LEU A 161 -0.18 -8.01 -9.78
C LEU A 161 1.18 -8.52 -10.27
N SER A 162 1.20 -9.60 -11.03
CA SER A 162 2.43 -10.15 -11.61
C SER A 162 2.92 -9.37 -12.81
N ASP A 163 2.00 -9.03 -13.71
CA ASP A 163 2.34 -8.39 -14.99
C ASP A 163 2.84 -6.95 -14.79
N HIS A 164 2.43 -6.32 -13.71
CA HIS A 164 2.72 -4.92 -13.43
C HIS A 164 3.47 -4.69 -12.11
N LYS A 165 4.14 -5.71 -11.57
CA LYS A 165 4.83 -5.67 -10.26
C LYS A 165 5.81 -4.49 -10.10
N ASP A 166 6.47 -4.08 -11.19
CA ASP A 166 7.46 -2.98 -11.19
C ASP A 166 6.81 -1.60 -11.45
N LYS A 167 5.52 -1.56 -11.77
CA LYS A 167 4.84 -0.34 -12.22
C LYS A 167 3.61 0.01 -11.38
N LEU A 168 3.20 -0.88 -10.49
CA LEU A 168 1.98 -0.73 -9.71
C LEU A 168 2.21 -1.24 -8.29
N MET A 169 1.90 -0.41 -7.31
CA MET A 169 1.77 -0.85 -5.93
C MET A 169 0.30 -1.07 -5.61
N VAL A 170 -0.05 -2.29 -5.24
CA VAL A 170 -1.40 -2.58 -4.73
C VAL A 170 -1.35 -2.68 -3.21
N ILE A 171 -2.20 -1.91 -2.56
CA ILE A 171 -2.37 -1.95 -1.10
C ILE A 171 -3.80 -2.41 -0.82
N ILE A 172 -3.95 -3.51 -0.10
CA ILE A 172 -5.25 -3.99 0.35
C ILE A 172 -5.42 -3.76 1.85
N ALA A 173 -6.64 -3.49 2.28
CA ALA A 173 -6.96 -3.26 3.68
C ALA A 173 -8.18 -4.04 4.12
N GLY A 174 -8.20 -4.45 5.40
CA GLY A 174 -9.33 -5.15 6.00
C GLY A 174 -8.96 -5.88 7.28
N TYR A 175 -9.91 -6.65 7.80
CA TYR A 175 -9.67 -7.56 8.91
C TYR A 175 -8.88 -8.79 8.45
N GLU A 176 -7.90 -9.21 9.24
CA GLU A 176 -7.00 -10.31 8.88
C GLU A 176 -7.77 -11.62 8.63
N ASP A 177 -8.65 -12.00 9.55
CA ASP A 177 -9.47 -13.21 9.45
C ASP A 177 -10.35 -13.23 8.20
N ASP A 178 -10.98 -12.11 7.88
CA ASP A 178 -11.87 -12.00 6.73
C ASP A 178 -11.08 -11.95 5.42
N LEU A 179 -9.94 -11.26 5.37
CA LEU A 179 -9.04 -11.28 4.22
C LEU A 179 -8.52 -12.68 3.93
N ASN A 180 -8.12 -13.43 4.95
CA ASN A 180 -7.67 -14.81 4.79
C ASN A 180 -8.78 -15.73 4.28
N LYS A 181 -10.01 -15.59 4.80
CA LYS A 181 -11.16 -16.44 4.45
C LYS A 181 -11.83 -16.06 3.14
N CYS A 182 -11.89 -14.77 2.81
CA CYS A 182 -12.70 -14.24 1.70
C CYS A 182 -11.89 -13.68 0.52
N PHE A 183 -10.56 -13.49 0.67
CA PHE A 183 -9.70 -12.95 -0.39
C PHE A 183 -8.56 -13.91 -0.72
N PHE A 184 -7.63 -14.12 0.21
CA PHE A 184 -6.45 -14.97 -0.04
C PHE A 184 -6.79 -16.43 -0.32
N SER A 185 -7.89 -16.93 0.22
CA SER A 185 -8.33 -18.31 0.00
C SER A 185 -8.88 -18.58 -1.41
N TYR A 186 -9.20 -17.55 -2.19
CA TYR A 186 -9.68 -17.70 -3.58
C TYR A 186 -8.57 -18.10 -4.53
N ASN A 187 -7.36 -17.57 -4.32
CA ASN A 187 -6.20 -17.87 -5.14
C ASN A 187 -4.94 -17.93 -4.27
N GLN A 188 -4.31 -19.10 -4.20
CA GLN A 188 -3.11 -19.33 -3.39
C GLN A 188 -1.92 -18.47 -3.79
N GLY A 189 -1.86 -18.07 -5.07
CA GLY A 189 -0.83 -17.20 -5.60
C GLY A 189 -0.84 -15.78 -5.01
N LEU A 190 -1.97 -15.31 -4.44
CA LEU A 190 -2.05 -14.00 -3.82
C LEU A 190 -1.13 -13.88 -2.60
N ASN A 191 -0.95 -14.96 -1.83
CA ASN A 191 -0.11 -14.92 -0.64
C ASN A 191 1.34 -14.52 -0.93
N SER A 192 1.91 -15.04 -2.01
CA SER A 192 3.28 -14.72 -2.44
C SER A 192 3.41 -13.32 -3.04
N ARG A 193 2.33 -12.76 -3.57
CA ARG A 193 2.31 -11.43 -4.18
C ARG A 193 2.14 -10.29 -3.17
N PHE A 194 1.71 -10.61 -1.95
CA PHE A 194 1.59 -9.67 -0.83
C PHE A 194 2.55 -10.03 0.31
N PRO A 195 3.87 -9.86 0.12
CA PRO A 195 4.86 -10.20 1.14
C PRO A 195 4.85 -9.22 2.33
N TRP A 196 4.46 -7.96 2.09
CA TRP A 196 4.45 -6.92 3.11
C TRP A 196 3.11 -6.89 3.82
N ARG A 197 3.12 -7.22 5.13
CA ARG A 197 1.90 -7.36 5.94
C ARG A 197 2.04 -6.55 7.22
N PHE A 198 1.23 -5.52 7.35
CA PHE A 198 1.27 -4.58 8.44
C PHE A 198 -0.03 -4.64 9.25
N HIS A 199 0.09 -4.41 10.55
CA HIS A 199 -1.06 -4.34 11.45
C HIS A 199 -1.18 -2.94 12.05
N THR A 200 -2.38 -2.40 12.03
CA THR A 200 -2.72 -1.21 12.81
C THR A 200 -3.17 -1.66 14.18
N ASP A 201 -2.57 -1.06 15.22
CA ASP A 201 -3.03 -1.24 16.59
C ASP A 201 -4.29 -0.39 16.85
N ASP A 202 -5.12 -0.81 17.81
CA ASP A 202 -6.19 0.03 18.32
C ASP A 202 -5.63 1.24 19.04
N TYR A 203 -6.29 2.38 18.90
CA TYR A 203 -5.90 3.59 19.59
C TYR A 203 -6.21 3.50 21.08
N LYS A 204 -5.24 3.91 21.91
CA LYS A 204 -5.45 4.12 23.35
C LYS A 204 -6.26 5.39 23.58
N ALA A 205 -6.91 5.50 24.74
CA ALA A 205 -7.72 6.67 25.09
C ALA A 205 -6.94 8.00 24.96
N ALA A 206 -5.67 8.01 25.37
CA ALA A 206 -4.79 9.19 25.22
C ALA A 206 -4.54 9.55 23.75
N GLU A 207 -4.37 8.55 22.85
CA GLU A 207 -4.16 8.76 21.42
C GLU A 207 -5.44 9.27 20.74
N LEU A 208 -6.62 8.75 21.13
CA LEU A 208 -7.91 9.26 20.66
C LEU A 208 -8.13 10.72 21.06
N ASN A 209 -7.73 11.12 22.28
CA ASN A 209 -7.79 12.51 22.69
C ASN A 209 -6.89 13.42 21.83
N LEU A 210 -5.66 12.98 21.55
CA LEU A 210 -4.75 13.72 20.66
C LEU A 210 -5.30 13.83 19.23
N ILE A 211 -5.92 12.76 18.70
CA ILE A 211 -6.58 12.80 17.37
C ILE A 211 -7.72 13.81 17.37
N PHE A 212 -8.53 13.83 18.42
CA PHE A 212 -9.61 14.79 18.57
C PHE A 212 -9.08 16.23 18.58
N GLN A 213 -8.08 16.52 19.43
CA GLN A 213 -7.46 17.84 19.51
C GLN A 213 -6.84 18.32 18.20
N LYS A 214 -6.31 17.39 17.36
CA LYS A 214 -5.73 17.73 16.05
C LYS A 214 -6.80 18.06 15.00
N LYS A 215 -8.07 17.67 15.22
CA LYS A 215 -9.17 17.90 14.27
C LYS A 215 -10.07 19.10 14.61
N VAL A 216 -9.98 19.61 15.83
CA VAL A 216 -10.67 20.80 16.32
C VAL A 216 -9.77 22.02 16.21
#